data_4ecddb213b18d3ae8da80690c82ddbf0
#
_entry.id   4ecddb213b18d3ae8da80690c82ddbf0
#
_cell.length_a   1.000
_cell.length_b   1.000
_cell.length_c   1.000
_cell.angle_alpha   90.00
_cell.angle_beta   90.00
_cell.angle_gamma   90.00
#
_symmetry.space_group_name_H-M   'P 1'
#
loop_
_entity.id
_entity.type
_entity.pdbx_description
1 polymer ?
#
loop_
_entity_poly.entity_id
_entity_poly.type
_entity_poly.pdbx_seq_one_letter_code
_entity_poly.pdbx_strand_id
1 'polypeptide(L)'
;MTFDPLSDMVSDHYEKWVYPDPIFDLPGWMANNWQWFDPRISHRMFWPDRDYVADIDILIAGCGTNQAAVFAYANPQASVVGIDISRSSLDHHDYLKSHYGLTNLELHQLPIEEVHSLNRDFDLIVSSGVLHHLADPLLGLQSLAASLRPDGVIGIMLYAKYGRVGVEMLQAVFRDLGLGQDQPSVEIVREVIAALPADHPVTSYLGIASDLHSDAGLVDTFLHRRDRSFTVDDCLDLVTGAGLVFQDWLLKSPYQHPLTSGSQFQTSMSELSQQQQWSVMERINARNACHFFTTCHENRPTQTYRIDFETDAFIDLIPEFRYRCELVDTQLLRHDWTLPLGGVALALVEQVDGERSISDIISRVSDDPSLAGENQSTLSDTSRNVFRSLWNLDFFAMRISNS
;
A
#
# COMPACT_ATOMS: atom_id res chain seq x y z
N MET A 1 -4.79 -10.93 34.53
CA MET A 1 -5.89 -11.14 33.57
C MET A 1 -5.22 -11.27 32.23
N THR A 2 -5.43 -12.38 31.53
CA THR A 2 -4.99 -12.53 30.16
C THR A 2 -5.81 -11.56 29.30
N PHE A 3 -5.15 -10.76 28.48
CA PHE A 3 -5.80 -9.89 27.50
C PHE A 3 -6.54 -10.77 26.48
N ASP A 4 -7.82 -10.50 26.25
CA ASP A 4 -8.65 -11.20 25.27
C ASP A 4 -9.06 -10.20 24.18
N PRO A 5 -8.50 -10.31 22.96
CA PRO A 5 -8.78 -9.39 21.88
C PRO A 5 -10.23 -9.37 21.42
N LEU A 6 -10.99 -10.46 21.61
CA LEU A 6 -12.41 -10.55 21.23
C LEU A 6 -13.35 -9.81 22.19
N SER A 7 -12.87 -9.43 23.38
CA SER A 7 -13.62 -8.65 24.38
C SER A 7 -12.96 -7.30 24.68
N ASP A 8 -12.12 -6.80 23.76
CA ASP A 8 -11.41 -5.53 23.90
C ASP A 8 -12.24 -4.35 23.35
N MET A 9 -11.83 -3.13 23.73
CA MET A 9 -12.46 -1.89 23.27
C MET A 9 -12.48 -1.72 21.75
N VAL A 10 -11.57 -2.35 21.02
CA VAL A 10 -11.52 -2.34 19.55
C VAL A 10 -12.58 -3.27 18.97
N SER A 11 -12.80 -4.44 19.59
CA SER A 11 -13.89 -5.35 19.21
C SER A 11 -15.26 -4.67 19.43
N ASP A 12 -15.48 -4.06 20.61
CA ASP A 12 -16.71 -3.31 20.90
C ASP A 12 -16.95 -2.16 19.90
N HIS A 13 -15.87 -1.52 19.45
CA HIS A 13 -15.95 -0.45 18.44
C HIS A 13 -16.54 -0.98 17.13
N TYR A 14 -15.91 -2.02 16.53
CA TYR A 14 -16.32 -2.53 15.21
C TYR A 14 -17.61 -3.35 15.23
N GLU A 15 -18.02 -3.87 16.37
CA GLU A 15 -19.37 -4.44 16.52
C GLU A 15 -20.46 -3.38 16.46
N LYS A 16 -20.20 -2.19 16.97
CA LYS A 16 -21.17 -1.08 17.01
C LYS A 16 -21.11 -0.21 15.75
N TRP A 17 -19.92 0.07 15.28
CA TRP A 17 -19.63 0.93 14.13
C TRP A 17 -18.97 0.11 13.04
N VAL A 18 -19.80 -0.62 12.31
CA VAL A 18 -19.32 -1.53 11.25
C VAL A 18 -18.58 -0.73 10.19
N TYR A 19 -17.30 -1.05 9.98
CA TYR A 19 -16.39 -0.30 9.11
C TYR A 19 -15.49 -1.24 8.26
N PRO A 20 -15.12 -0.86 7.04
CA PRO A 20 -15.67 0.26 6.25
C PRO A 20 -17.16 0.06 5.88
N ASP A 21 -17.79 1.07 5.26
CA ASP A 21 -19.19 0.97 4.82
C ASP A 21 -19.39 -0.27 3.95
N PRO A 22 -20.45 -1.09 4.20
CA PRO A 22 -20.69 -2.33 3.49
C PRO A 22 -20.90 -2.13 1.99
N ILE A 23 -20.21 -2.91 1.15
CA ILE A 23 -20.42 -2.97 -0.30
C ILE A 23 -21.48 -4.00 -0.60
N PHE A 24 -22.54 -3.63 -1.36
CA PHE A 24 -23.58 -4.56 -1.80
C PHE A 24 -23.46 -4.95 -3.27
N ASP A 25 -22.79 -4.15 -4.08
CA ASP A 25 -22.52 -4.39 -5.50
C ASP A 25 -21.01 -4.51 -5.74
N LEU A 26 -20.45 -5.72 -5.65
CA LEU A 26 -19.04 -5.97 -5.88
C LEU A 26 -18.60 -5.61 -7.32
N PRO A 27 -19.31 -6.02 -8.39
CA PRO A 27 -18.94 -5.62 -9.75
C PRO A 27 -18.94 -4.11 -9.96
N GLY A 28 -19.98 -3.42 -9.49
CA GLY A 28 -20.09 -1.96 -9.59
C GLY A 28 -19.01 -1.24 -8.80
N TRP A 29 -18.67 -1.72 -7.61
CA TRP A 29 -17.58 -1.18 -6.81
C TRP A 29 -16.23 -1.37 -7.52
N MET A 30 -15.94 -2.57 -8.01
CA MET A 30 -14.68 -2.90 -8.66
C MET A 30 -14.46 -2.21 -10.01
N ALA A 31 -15.53 -1.75 -10.67
CA ALA A 31 -15.39 -0.96 -11.89
C ALA A 31 -14.67 0.38 -11.64
N ASN A 32 -14.82 0.94 -10.43
CA ASN A 32 -14.29 2.25 -10.07
C ASN A 32 -13.20 2.21 -8.98
N ASN A 33 -13.07 1.08 -8.26
CA ASN A 33 -12.17 0.93 -7.13
C ASN A 33 -11.26 -0.30 -7.32
N TRP A 34 -10.21 -0.39 -6.51
CA TRP A 34 -9.29 -1.52 -6.46
C TRP A 34 -8.67 -1.64 -5.07
N GLN A 35 -8.04 -2.79 -4.81
CA GLN A 35 -7.25 -3.02 -3.61
C GLN A 35 -5.77 -2.99 -3.97
N TRP A 36 -4.99 -2.15 -3.29
CA TRP A 36 -3.57 -1.96 -3.59
C TRP A 36 -2.74 -3.24 -3.50
N PHE A 37 -3.13 -4.17 -2.62
CA PHE A 37 -2.44 -5.46 -2.45
C PHE A 37 -3.09 -6.60 -3.24
N ASP A 38 -4.03 -6.34 -4.15
CA ASP A 38 -4.59 -7.36 -5.04
C ASP A 38 -3.49 -7.92 -5.94
N PRO A 39 -3.17 -9.24 -5.87
CA PRO A 39 -2.06 -9.82 -6.63
C PRO A 39 -2.28 -9.75 -8.15
N ARG A 40 -3.51 -9.65 -8.64
CA ARG A 40 -3.82 -9.43 -10.06
C ARG A 40 -3.15 -8.18 -10.63
N ILE A 41 -3.01 -7.14 -9.81
CA ILE A 41 -2.50 -5.84 -10.23
C ILE A 41 -1.16 -5.50 -9.59
N SER A 42 -0.75 -6.24 -8.56
CA SER A 42 0.42 -5.90 -7.73
C SER A 42 1.43 -7.03 -7.59
N HIS A 43 1.21 -8.20 -8.26
CA HIS A 43 2.12 -9.36 -8.13
C HIS A 43 3.58 -9.00 -8.41
N ARG A 44 3.82 -8.11 -9.36
CA ARG A 44 5.17 -7.68 -9.76
C ARG A 44 5.90 -6.91 -8.65
N MET A 45 5.17 -6.27 -7.73
CA MET A 45 5.74 -5.66 -6.54
C MET A 45 6.00 -6.69 -5.42
N PHE A 46 5.35 -7.85 -5.47
CA PHE A 46 5.55 -8.94 -4.51
C PHE A 46 6.65 -9.90 -4.97
N TRP A 47 6.58 -10.30 -6.24
CA TRP A 47 7.43 -11.31 -6.86
C TRP A 47 7.89 -10.83 -8.25
N PRO A 48 8.84 -9.90 -8.31
CA PRO A 48 9.31 -9.39 -9.60
C PRO A 48 10.09 -10.43 -10.43
N ASP A 49 10.54 -11.52 -9.81
CA ASP A 49 11.34 -12.58 -10.40
C ASP A 49 10.54 -13.70 -11.08
N ARG A 50 9.20 -13.70 -10.95
CA ARG A 50 8.36 -14.77 -11.50
C ARG A 50 7.07 -14.26 -12.11
N ASP A 51 6.47 -15.06 -12.98
CA ASP A 51 5.18 -14.77 -13.57
C ASP A 51 4.05 -14.89 -12.54
N TYR A 52 2.93 -14.24 -12.85
CA TYR A 52 1.75 -14.29 -12.00
C TYR A 52 1.19 -15.72 -11.91
N VAL A 53 1.02 -16.19 -10.67
CA VAL A 53 0.36 -17.45 -10.34
C VAL A 53 -0.98 -17.11 -9.69
N ALA A 54 -2.07 -17.67 -10.23
CA ALA A 54 -3.42 -17.34 -9.81
C ALA A 54 -3.94 -18.20 -8.64
N ASP A 55 -3.40 -19.43 -8.46
CA ASP A 55 -3.82 -20.39 -7.43
C ASP A 55 -2.99 -20.27 -6.16
N ILE A 56 -2.94 -19.09 -5.59
CA ILE A 56 -2.22 -18.79 -4.34
C ILE A 56 -3.14 -18.80 -3.12
N ASP A 57 -2.55 -19.05 -1.95
CA ASP A 57 -3.24 -18.92 -0.66
C ASP A 57 -3.07 -17.50 -0.12
N ILE A 58 -4.20 -16.82 0.11
CA ILE A 58 -4.24 -15.43 0.56
C ILE A 58 -4.91 -15.35 1.93
N LEU A 59 -4.28 -14.68 2.89
CA LEU A 59 -4.88 -14.30 4.16
C LEU A 59 -5.18 -12.80 4.15
N ILE A 60 -6.41 -12.43 4.49
CA ILE A 60 -6.80 -11.04 4.77
C ILE A 60 -6.99 -10.91 6.27
N ALA A 61 -6.02 -10.30 6.94
CA ALA A 61 -5.94 -10.18 8.39
C ALA A 61 -6.53 -8.86 8.87
N GLY A 62 -7.71 -8.91 9.48
CA GLY A 62 -8.58 -7.77 9.75
C GLY A 62 -9.34 -7.37 8.48
N CYS A 63 -10.22 -8.25 8.00
CA CYS A 63 -10.83 -8.08 6.68
C CYS A 63 -11.95 -7.04 6.63
N GLY A 64 -12.35 -6.46 7.78
CA GLY A 64 -13.46 -5.51 7.88
C GLY A 64 -14.73 -6.07 7.24
N THR A 65 -15.51 -5.24 6.57
CA THR A 65 -16.77 -5.66 5.93
C THR A 65 -16.61 -6.25 4.53
N ASN A 66 -15.52 -5.92 3.81
CA ASN A 66 -15.50 -6.09 2.35
C ASN A 66 -14.25 -6.74 1.80
N GLN A 67 -13.08 -6.55 2.43
CA GLN A 67 -11.80 -6.78 1.76
C GLN A 67 -11.60 -8.23 1.33
N ALA A 68 -11.92 -9.22 2.18
CA ALA A 68 -11.76 -10.62 1.81
C ALA A 68 -12.70 -11.05 0.67
N ALA A 69 -13.95 -10.55 0.64
CA ALA A 69 -14.89 -10.83 -0.45
C ALA A 69 -14.43 -10.18 -1.77
N VAL A 70 -13.88 -8.96 -1.72
CA VAL A 70 -13.29 -8.29 -2.89
C VAL A 70 -12.13 -9.09 -3.44
N PHE A 71 -11.22 -9.58 -2.58
CA PHE A 71 -10.10 -10.42 -3.01
C PHE A 71 -10.56 -11.75 -3.61
N ALA A 72 -11.53 -12.43 -2.96
CA ALA A 72 -12.06 -13.70 -3.46
C ALA A 72 -12.77 -13.54 -4.82
N TYR A 73 -13.53 -12.46 -4.98
CA TYR A 73 -14.22 -12.14 -6.24
C TYR A 73 -13.21 -11.80 -7.36
N ALA A 74 -12.19 -11.01 -7.03
CA ALA A 74 -11.16 -10.61 -7.98
C ALA A 74 -10.24 -11.75 -8.41
N ASN A 75 -10.00 -12.72 -7.53
CA ASN A 75 -9.03 -13.82 -7.70
C ASN A 75 -9.73 -15.18 -7.56
N PRO A 76 -10.55 -15.60 -8.53
CA PRO A 76 -11.43 -16.78 -8.38
C PRO A 76 -10.67 -18.11 -8.29
N GLN A 77 -9.38 -18.16 -8.65
CA GLN A 77 -8.53 -19.35 -8.54
C GLN A 77 -7.74 -19.38 -7.20
N ALA A 78 -7.59 -18.24 -6.55
CA ALA A 78 -6.92 -18.17 -5.26
C ALA A 78 -7.81 -18.74 -4.15
N SER A 79 -7.19 -19.28 -3.11
CA SER A 79 -7.87 -19.61 -1.86
C SER A 79 -7.74 -18.44 -0.89
N VAL A 80 -8.85 -17.81 -0.52
CA VAL A 80 -8.87 -16.62 0.33
C VAL A 80 -9.44 -16.94 1.70
N VAL A 81 -8.67 -16.64 2.73
CA VAL A 81 -9.11 -16.69 4.14
C VAL A 81 -9.22 -15.27 4.66
N GLY A 82 -10.39 -14.91 5.18
CA GLY A 82 -10.62 -13.64 5.90
C GLY A 82 -10.72 -13.89 7.40
N ILE A 83 -9.96 -13.14 8.20
CA ILE A 83 -10.12 -13.11 9.65
C ILE A 83 -10.47 -11.73 10.13
N ASP A 84 -11.36 -11.63 11.11
CA ASP A 84 -11.72 -10.38 11.78
C ASP A 84 -12.19 -10.66 13.21
N ILE A 85 -12.10 -9.68 14.10
CA ILE A 85 -12.62 -9.76 15.47
C ILE A 85 -14.12 -9.45 15.54
N SER A 86 -14.66 -8.69 14.55
CA SER A 86 -16.06 -8.28 14.49
C SER A 86 -16.92 -9.33 13.80
N ARG A 87 -17.91 -9.88 14.53
CA ARG A 87 -18.91 -10.79 13.97
C ARG A 87 -19.78 -10.05 12.94
N SER A 88 -20.15 -8.82 13.24
CA SER A 88 -20.96 -7.98 12.36
C SER A 88 -20.29 -7.76 10.98
N SER A 89 -18.97 -7.54 10.95
CA SER A 89 -18.19 -7.45 9.71
C SER A 89 -18.22 -8.77 8.93
N LEU A 90 -18.03 -9.89 9.61
CA LEU A 90 -18.03 -11.22 8.99
C LEU A 90 -19.42 -11.63 8.47
N ASP A 91 -20.50 -11.23 9.13
CA ASP A 91 -21.87 -11.48 8.66
C ASP A 91 -22.12 -10.82 7.30
N HIS A 92 -21.55 -9.63 7.05
CA HIS A 92 -21.63 -9.01 5.74
C HIS A 92 -20.81 -9.78 4.68
N HIS A 93 -19.65 -10.30 5.04
CA HIS A 93 -18.89 -11.20 4.16
C HIS A 93 -19.67 -12.48 3.83
N ASP A 94 -20.37 -13.09 4.80
CA ASP A 94 -21.22 -14.26 4.57
C ASP A 94 -22.36 -13.94 3.59
N TYR A 95 -22.94 -12.73 3.69
CA TYR A 95 -23.89 -12.23 2.69
C TYR A 95 -23.25 -12.13 1.30
N LEU A 96 -22.11 -11.46 1.15
CA LEU A 96 -21.41 -11.33 -0.13
C LEU A 96 -21.01 -12.68 -0.72
N LYS A 97 -20.46 -13.57 0.13
CA LYS A 97 -20.09 -14.95 -0.24
C LYS A 97 -21.27 -15.71 -0.83
N SER A 98 -22.42 -15.63 -0.18
CA SER A 98 -23.65 -16.31 -0.62
C SER A 98 -24.20 -15.67 -1.90
N HIS A 99 -24.23 -14.33 -1.95
CA HIS A 99 -24.83 -13.58 -3.06
C HIS A 99 -24.04 -13.75 -4.36
N TYR A 100 -22.70 -13.73 -4.28
CA TYR A 100 -21.82 -13.85 -5.46
C TYR A 100 -21.24 -15.25 -5.67
N GLY A 101 -21.59 -16.22 -4.83
CA GLY A 101 -21.12 -17.60 -4.95
C GLY A 101 -19.61 -17.75 -4.77
N LEU A 102 -19.01 -17.03 -3.82
CA LEU A 102 -17.55 -17.04 -3.58
C LEU A 102 -17.14 -18.32 -2.86
N THR A 103 -17.02 -19.41 -3.61
CA THR A 103 -16.67 -20.74 -3.07
C THR A 103 -15.22 -20.83 -2.59
N ASN A 104 -14.38 -19.90 -3.03
CA ASN A 104 -12.97 -19.78 -2.67
C ASN A 104 -12.71 -18.87 -1.45
N LEU A 105 -13.75 -18.42 -0.74
CA LEU A 105 -13.67 -17.59 0.45
C LEU A 105 -13.98 -18.41 1.72
N GLU A 106 -13.08 -18.38 2.69
CA GLU A 106 -13.25 -18.90 4.03
C GLU A 106 -13.18 -17.76 5.05
N LEU A 107 -13.99 -17.81 6.13
CA LEU A 107 -14.12 -16.70 7.09
C LEU A 107 -14.03 -17.22 8.52
N HIS A 108 -13.24 -16.56 9.38
CA HIS A 108 -13.11 -16.90 10.79
C HIS A 108 -13.19 -15.65 11.68
N GLN A 109 -13.96 -15.73 12.75
CA GLN A 109 -13.87 -14.75 13.83
C GLN A 109 -12.65 -15.07 14.68
N LEU A 110 -11.54 -14.39 14.40
CA LEU A 110 -10.24 -14.72 14.97
C LEU A 110 -9.37 -13.46 15.08
N PRO A 111 -8.75 -13.19 16.24
CA PRO A 111 -7.76 -12.14 16.37
C PRO A 111 -6.46 -12.52 15.63
N ILE A 112 -5.74 -11.52 15.16
CA ILE A 112 -4.48 -11.71 14.42
C ILE A 112 -3.46 -12.51 15.23
N GLU A 113 -3.40 -12.27 16.52
CA GLU A 113 -2.49 -12.95 17.45
C GLU A 113 -2.70 -14.46 17.50
N GLU A 114 -3.88 -14.94 17.12
CA GLU A 114 -4.25 -16.37 17.13
C GLU A 114 -4.27 -17.02 15.74
N VAL A 115 -3.76 -16.33 14.71
CA VAL A 115 -3.76 -16.82 13.31
C VAL A 115 -3.15 -18.21 13.15
N HIS A 116 -2.20 -18.58 14.00
CA HIS A 116 -1.57 -19.92 14.05
C HIS A 116 -2.59 -21.06 14.22
N SER A 117 -3.76 -20.80 14.82
CA SER A 117 -4.83 -21.80 15.00
C SER A 117 -5.44 -22.28 13.69
N LEU A 118 -5.27 -21.53 12.58
CA LEU A 118 -5.68 -21.96 11.25
C LEU A 118 -4.85 -23.16 10.73
N ASN A 119 -3.67 -23.43 11.33
CA ASN A 119 -2.75 -24.50 10.92
C ASN A 119 -2.46 -24.47 9.40
N ARG A 120 -2.22 -23.31 8.86
CA ARG A 120 -2.08 -23.06 7.42
C ARG A 120 -1.10 -21.91 7.18
N ASP A 121 -0.30 -22.06 6.11
CA ASP A 121 0.63 -21.02 5.64
C ASP A 121 0.12 -20.38 4.35
N PHE A 122 0.49 -19.13 4.13
CA PHE A 122 -0.01 -18.28 3.05
C PHE A 122 1.11 -17.76 2.16
N ASP A 123 0.83 -17.61 0.87
CA ASP A 123 1.70 -16.96 -0.11
C ASP A 123 1.65 -15.44 0.06
N LEU A 124 0.44 -14.90 0.28
CA LEU A 124 0.19 -13.49 0.48
C LEU A 124 -0.63 -13.29 1.75
N ILE A 125 -0.12 -12.45 2.65
CA ILE A 125 -0.88 -11.96 3.80
C ILE A 125 -1.10 -10.46 3.62
N VAL A 126 -2.33 -10.00 3.79
CA VAL A 126 -2.67 -8.58 3.72
C VAL A 126 -3.23 -8.12 5.05
N SER A 127 -2.62 -7.11 5.65
CA SER A 127 -3.11 -6.41 6.83
C SER A 127 -3.16 -4.91 6.55
N SER A 128 -4.33 -4.44 6.15
CA SER A 128 -4.52 -3.07 5.67
C SER A 128 -5.43 -2.29 6.63
N GLY A 129 -4.86 -1.33 7.34
CA GLY A 129 -5.63 -0.52 8.28
C GLY A 129 -5.94 -1.22 9.62
N VAL A 130 -5.08 -2.14 10.08
CA VAL A 130 -5.40 -2.99 11.23
C VAL A 130 -4.34 -2.98 12.33
N LEU A 131 -3.07 -3.24 12.00
CA LEU A 131 -2.01 -3.41 13.00
C LEU A 131 -1.85 -2.18 13.92
N HIS A 132 -2.16 -0.99 13.45
CA HIS A 132 -2.07 0.25 14.25
C HIS A 132 -3.19 0.38 15.31
N HIS A 133 -4.20 -0.50 15.27
CA HIS A 133 -5.24 -0.60 16.29
C HIS A 133 -4.99 -1.72 17.31
N LEU A 134 -4.03 -2.62 17.08
CA LEU A 134 -3.71 -3.67 18.03
C LEU A 134 -3.12 -3.10 19.33
N ALA A 135 -3.33 -3.80 20.43
CA ALA A 135 -2.67 -3.51 21.70
C ALA A 135 -1.14 -3.61 21.56
N ASP A 136 -0.68 -4.64 20.85
CA ASP A 136 0.71 -4.88 20.50
C ASP A 136 0.84 -5.20 19.01
N PRO A 137 1.14 -4.18 18.16
CA PRO A 137 1.36 -4.37 16.73
C PRO A 137 2.51 -5.33 16.40
N LEU A 138 3.54 -5.37 17.25
CA LEU A 138 4.68 -6.25 17.05
C LEU A 138 4.27 -7.72 17.22
N LEU A 139 3.53 -8.06 18.26
CA LEU A 139 3.01 -9.41 18.47
C LEU A 139 2.10 -9.82 17.30
N GLY A 140 1.23 -8.89 16.84
CA GLY A 140 0.37 -9.14 15.68
C GLY A 140 1.19 -9.46 14.43
N LEU A 141 2.21 -8.65 14.10
CA LEU A 141 3.04 -8.90 12.93
C LEU A 141 3.89 -10.19 13.06
N GLN A 142 4.38 -10.50 14.26
CA GLN A 142 5.07 -11.77 14.52
C GLN A 142 4.17 -12.99 14.29
N SER A 143 2.90 -12.90 14.69
CA SER A 143 1.92 -13.96 14.47
C SER A 143 1.63 -14.17 12.98
N LEU A 144 1.52 -13.08 12.21
CA LEU A 144 1.39 -13.14 10.74
C LEU A 144 2.64 -13.73 10.08
N ALA A 145 3.82 -13.31 10.52
CA ALA A 145 5.09 -13.84 10.02
C ALA A 145 5.23 -15.35 10.20
N ALA A 146 4.74 -15.88 11.32
CA ALA A 146 4.77 -17.32 11.61
C ALA A 146 3.87 -18.16 10.69
N SER A 147 2.89 -17.55 10.01
CA SER A 147 1.99 -18.18 9.03
C SER A 147 2.34 -17.82 7.58
N LEU A 148 3.49 -17.19 7.34
CA LEU A 148 3.95 -16.82 6.01
C LEU A 148 4.82 -17.92 5.41
N ARG A 149 4.58 -18.32 4.17
CA ARG A 149 5.46 -19.24 3.43
C ARG A 149 6.86 -18.64 3.24
N PRO A 150 7.91 -19.45 3.04
CA PRO A 150 9.29 -18.96 2.95
C PRO A 150 9.53 -17.90 1.88
N ASP A 151 8.82 -17.96 0.74
CA ASP A 151 8.87 -16.98 -0.35
C ASP A 151 7.61 -16.10 -0.41
N GLY A 152 6.79 -16.14 0.64
CA GLY A 152 5.60 -15.34 0.79
C GLY A 152 5.89 -13.86 1.05
N VAL A 153 4.82 -13.04 0.94
CA VAL A 153 4.87 -11.60 1.14
C VAL A 153 3.74 -11.17 2.08
N ILE A 154 4.04 -10.25 3.00
CA ILE A 154 3.02 -9.54 3.78
C ILE A 154 2.89 -8.12 3.22
N GLY A 155 1.69 -7.77 2.77
CA GLY A 155 1.31 -6.40 2.41
C GLY A 155 0.71 -5.68 3.61
N ILE A 156 1.26 -4.54 3.98
CA ILE A 156 0.87 -3.80 5.18
C ILE A 156 0.50 -2.36 4.84
N MET A 157 -0.63 -1.89 5.38
CA MET A 157 -0.95 -0.47 5.43
C MET A 157 -1.03 -0.01 6.89
N LEU A 158 -0.26 1.04 7.21
CA LEU A 158 -0.28 1.72 8.51
C LEU A 158 -0.57 3.21 8.33
N TYR A 159 -1.16 3.83 9.35
CA TYR A 159 -1.35 5.27 9.35
C TYR A 159 -0.01 6.02 9.47
N ALA A 160 0.19 7.00 8.58
CA ALA A 160 1.42 7.80 8.52
C ALA A 160 1.30 9.06 9.40
N LYS A 161 2.28 9.24 10.27
CA LYS A 161 2.25 10.27 11.33
C LYS A 161 2.07 11.68 10.80
N TYR A 162 2.88 12.07 9.83
CA TYR A 162 2.91 13.48 9.39
C TYR A 162 1.71 13.85 8.52
N GLY A 163 1.13 12.91 7.78
CA GLY A 163 -0.12 13.13 7.04
C GLY A 163 -1.37 13.16 7.91
N ARG A 164 -1.27 12.71 9.16
CA ARG A 164 -2.40 12.65 10.12
C ARG A 164 -2.26 13.63 11.30
N VAL A 165 -1.31 14.57 11.27
CA VAL A 165 -1.13 15.57 12.34
C VAL A 165 -2.43 16.30 12.66
N GLY A 166 -3.17 16.73 11.64
CA GLY A 166 -4.45 17.39 11.85
C GLY A 166 -5.54 16.48 12.44
N VAL A 167 -5.51 15.20 12.13
CA VAL A 167 -6.39 14.18 12.72
C VAL A 167 -6.06 14.02 14.21
N GLU A 168 -4.78 13.83 14.55
CA GLU A 168 -4.34 13.68 15.94
C GLU A 168 -4.67 14.92 16.79
N MET A 169 -4.59 16.14 16.21
CA MET A 169 -5.02 17.37 16.87
C MET A 169 -6.51 17.32 17.23
N LEU A 170 -7.38 16.92 16.28
CA LEU A 170 -8.82 16.84 16.53
C LEU A 170 -9.19 15.70 17.47
N GLN A 171 -8.52 14.55 17.38
CA GLN A 171 -8.67 13.46 18.35
C GLN A 171 -8.35 13.93 19.76
N ALA A 172 -7.31 14.76 19.95
CA ALA A 172 -7.02 15.36 21.26
C ALA A 172 -8.14 16.28 21.74
N VAL A 173 -8.65 17.17 20.87
CA VAL A 173 -9.79 18.04 21.17
C VAL A 173 -11.01 17.23 21.61
N PHE A 174 -11.37 16.18 20.87
CA PHE A 174 -12.55 15.37 21.18
C PHE A 174 -12.39 14.55 22.47
N ARG A 175 -11.18 14.09 22.77
CA ARG A 175 -10.88 13.49 24.08
C ARG A 175 -11.01 14.49 25.23
N ASP A 176 -10.51 15.72 25.05
CA ASP A 176 -10.62 16.78 26.07
C ASP A 176 -12.07 17.20 26.31
N LEU A 177 -12.92 17.13 25.27
CA LEU A 177 -14.37 17.35 25.39
C LEU A 177 -15.10 16.15 25.98
N GLY A 178 -14.42 15.02 26.23
CA GLY A 178 -15.04 13.82 26.79
C GLY A 178 -15.98 13.10 25.82
N LEU A 179 -15.80 13.28 24.49
CA LEU A 179 -16.66 12.63 23.50
C LEU A 179 -16.44 11.12 23.48
N GLY A 180 -17.55 10.39 23.32
CA GLY A 180 -17.57 8.95 23.20
C GLY A 180 -17.89 8.48 21.79
N GLN A 181 -18.04 7.15 21.62
CA GLN A 181 -18.44 6.53 20.37
C GLN A 181 -19.99 6.40 20.34
N ASP A 182 -20.68 7.53 20.28
CA ASP A 182 -22.15 7.62 20.25
C ASP A 182 -22.61 8.72 19.29
N GLN A 183 -23.89 8.66 18.90
CA GLN A 183 -24.45 9.57 17.92
C GLN A 183 -24.35 11.05 18.30
N PRO A 184 -24.61 11.47 19.57
CA PRO A 184 -24.41 12.87 19.97
C PRO A 184 -22.96 13.34 19.78
N SER A 185 -21.96 12.48 20.06
CA SER A 185 -20.54 12.80 19.84
C SER A 185 -20.21 12.97 18.36
N VAL A 186 -20.78 12.13 17.48
CA VAL A 186 -20.61 12.25 16.02
C VAL A 186 -21.15 13.58 15.50
N GLU A 187 -22.30 14.03 16.02
CA GLU A 187 -22.87 15.33 15.65
C GLU A 187 -21.92 16.48 16.02
N ILE A 188 -21.31 16.45 17.23
CA ILE A 188 -20.33 17.43 17.64
C ILE A 188 -19.09 17.40 16.74
N VAL A 189 -18.59 16.20 16.38
CA VAL A 189 -17.46 16.06 15.43
C VAL A 189 -17.79 16.74 14.09
N ARG A 190 -18.99 16.53 13.54
CA ARG A 190 -19.44 17.19 12.30
C ARG A 190 -19.51 18.71 12.43
N GLU A 191 -20.05 19.22 13.53
CA GLU A 191 -20.13 20.67 13.81
C GLU A 191 -18.74 21.29 13.89
N VAL A 192 -17.80 20.65 14.60
CA VAL A 192 -16.41 21.13 14.73
C VAL A 192 -15.73 21.13 13.36
N ILE A 193 -15.81 20.05 12.59
CA ILE A 193 -15.21 19.98 11.25
C ILE A 193 -15.75 21.09 10.35
N ALA A 194 -17.07 21.33 10.37
CA ALA A 194 -17.71 22.36 9.54
C ALA A 194 -17.31 23.78 9.94
N ALA A 195 -16.88 24.01 11.18
CA ALA A 195 -16.49 25.30 11.73
C ALA A 195 -14.96 25.56 11.65
N LEU A 196 -14.16 24.59 11.17
CA LEU A 196 -12.72 24.76 11.10
C LEU A 196 -12.31 25.85 10.10
N PRO A 197 -11.23 26.60 10.38
CA PRO A 197 -10.64 27.49 9.41
C PRO A 197 -10.07 26.69 8.22
N ALA A 198 -10.11 27.30 7.03
CA ALA A 198 -9.70 26.64 5.80
C ALA A 198 -8.22 26.19 5.77
N ASP A 199 -7.38 26.79 6.58
CA ASP A 199 -5.95 26.47 6.75
C ASP A 199 -5.66 25.52 7.91
N HIS A 200 -6.69 24.92 8.54
CA HIS A 200 -6.47 23.94 9.59
C HIS A 200 -5.72 22.71 9.06
N PRO A 201 -4.71 22.17 9.79
CA PRO A 201 -3.89 21.03 9.32
C PRO A 201 -4.68 19.78 8.88
N VAL A 202 -5.89 19.56 9.39
CA VAL A 202 -6.74 18.44 8.99
C VAL A 202 -7.31 18.59 7.57
N THR A 203 -7.35 19.80 7.01
CA THR A 203 -8.04 20.08 5.74
C THR A 203 -7.48 19.23 4.58
N SER A 204 -6.17 19.00 4.55
CA SER A 204 -5.54 18.14 3.54
C SER A 204 -6.00 16.69 3.65
N TYR A 205 -6.20 16.18 4.87
CA TYR A 205 -6.71 14.84 5.12
C TYR A 205 -8.19 14.72 4.74
N LEU A 206 -9.01 15.70 5.10
CA LEU A 206 -10.44 15.72 4.73
C LEU A 206 -10.64 15.68 3.20
N GLY A 207 -9.70 16.21 2.43
CA GLY A 207 -9.76 16.19 0.96
C GLY A 207 -9.45 14.85 0.31
N ILE A 208 -8.88 13.89 1.04
CA ILE A 208 -8.48 12.57 0.52
C ILE A 208 -9.22 11.40 1.16
N ALA A 209 -9.80 11.59 2.35
CA ALA A 209 -10.52 10.56 3.12
C ALA A 209 -12.00 10.55 2.71
N SER A 210 -12.34 9.68 1.75
CA SER A 210 -13.70 9.59 1.18
C SER A 210 -14.72 8.94 2.12
N ASP A 211 -14.29 8.29 3.18
CA ASP A 211 -15.12 7.59 4.18
C ASP A 211 -15.67 8.51 5.27
N LEU A 212 -15.16 9.74 5.39
CA LEU A 212 -15.60 10.71 6.40
C LEU A 212 -17.03 11.27 6.18
N HIS A 213 -17.68 10.90 5.08
CA HIS A 213 -19.10 11.20 4.89
C HIS A 213 -20.03 10.32 5.74
N SER A 214 -19.56 9.14 6.18
CA SER A 214 -20.30 8.21 7.04
C SER A 214 -20.01 8.45 8.52
N ASP A 215 -20.99 8.06 9.38
CA ASP A 215 -20.81 8.13 10.84
C ASP A 215 -19.71 7.15 11.30
N ALA A 216 -19.65 5.96 10.72
CA ALA A 216 -18.64 4.97 11.03
C ALA A 216 -17.22 5.48 10.70
N GLY A 217 -17.04 6.12 9.54
CA GLY A 217 -15.74 6.72 9.17
C GLY A 217 -15.32 7.87 10.09
N LEU A 218 -16.27 8.70 10.54
CA LEU A 218 -15.99 9.75 11.53
C LEU A 218 -15.58 9.16 12.89
N VAL A 219 -16.27 8.11 13.34
CA VAL A 219 -15.95 7.43 14.61
C VAL A 219 -14.59 6.74 14.50
N ASP A 220 -14.32 6.03 13.41
CA ASP A 220 -13.04 5.37 13.17
C ASP A 220 -11.89 6.38 13.15
N THR A 221 -12.04 7.49 12.41
CA THR A 221 -10.96 8.49 12.27
C THR A 221 -10.76 9.35 13.53
N PHE A 222 -11.83 9.82 14.17
CA PHE A 222 -11.70 10.87 15.19
C PHE A 222 -12.04 10.43 16.62
N LEU A 223 -12.80 9.35 16.79
CA LEU A 223 -13.24 8.87 18.10
C LEU A 223 -12.71 7.47 18.45
N HIS A 224 -11.81 6.92 17.62
CA HIS A 224 -11.20 5.63 17.89
C HIS A 224 -10.34 5.69 19.17
N ARG A 225 -10.53 4.73 20.08
CA ARG A 225 -9.89 4.76 21.41
C ARG A 225 -8.43 4.29 21.39
N ARG A 226 -8.06 3.53 20.35
CA ARG A 226 -6.71 3.02 20.14
C ARG A 226 -6.34 3.23 18.68
N ASP A 227 -5.74 4.37 18.41
CA ASP A 227 -5.23 4.75 17.09
C ASP A 227 -3.77 5.19 17.25
N ARG A 228 -2.90 4.68 16.38
CA ARG A 228 -1.47 4.95 16.41
C ARG A 228 -0.98 5.27 15.02
N SER A 229 -0.30 6.39 14.86
CA SER A 229 0.39 6.73 13.62
C SER A 229 1.87 6.35 13.70
N PHE A 230 2.44 5.96 12.58
CA PHE A 230 3.80 5.48 12.43
C PHE A 230 4.62 6.44 11.58
N THR A 231 5.91 6.58 11.90
CA THR A 231 6.92 7.16 11.01
C THR A 231 7.52 6.08 10.12
N VAL A 232 8.32 6.47 9.13
CA VAL A 232 9.14 5.53 8.35
C VAL A 232 9.98 4.65 9.27
N ASP A 233 10.65 5.27 10.26
CA ASP A 233 11.52 4.54 11.19
C ASP A 233 10.70 3.54 12.04
N ASP A 234 9.52 3.94 12.54
CA ASP A 234 8.62 3.03 13.27
C ASP A 234 8.17 1.83 12.42
N CYS A 235 7.92 2.03 11.12
CA CYS A 235 7.57 0.93 10.20
C CYS A 235 8.73 -0.07 10.04
N LEU A 236 9.94 0.43 9.84
CA LEU A 236 11.13 -0.41 9.67
C LEU A 236 11.49 -1.15 10.96
N ASP A 237 11.37 -0.49 12.11
CA ASP A 237 11.60 -1.09 13.42
C ASP A 237 10.56 -2.18 13.72
N LEU A 238 9.29 -1.98 13.36
CA LEU A 238 8.22 -2.98 13.50
C LEU A 238 8.53 -4.23 12.67
N VAL A 239 8.92 -4.04 11.41
CA VAL A 239 9.29 -5.14 10.49
C VAL A 239 10.47 -5.94 11.04
N THR A 240 11.55 -5.24 11.42
CA THR A 240 12.76 -5.87 11.96
C THR A 240 12.49 -6.59 13.27
N GLY A 241 11.69 -5.98 14.16
CA GLY A 241 11.28 -6.58 15.42
C GLY A 241 10.43 -7.85 15.27
N ALA A 242 9.74 -7.99 14.13
CA ALA A 242 8.99 -9.19 13.79
C ALA A 242 9.84 -10.31 13.15
N GLY A 243 11.15 -10.10 12.98
CA GLY A 243 12.03 -11.09 12.32
C GLY A 243 11.84 -11.13 10.79
N LEU A 244 11.37 -10.04 10.21
CA LEU A 244 11.15 -9.86 8.79
C LEU A 244 12.11 -8.82 8.21
N VAL A 245 12.18 -8.75 6.88
CA VAL A 245 12.86 -7.67 6.17
C VAL A 245 11.86 -6.81 5.41
N PHE A 246 12.11 -5.52 5.41
CA PHE A 246 11.38 -4.58 4.57
C PHE A 246 11.74 -4.85 3.10
N GLN A 247 10.75 -5.23 2.30
CA GLN A 247 10.98 -5.54 0.89
C GLN A 247 11.00 -4.26 0.06
N ASP A 248 9.89 -3.48 0.09
CA ASP A 248 9.80 -2.20 -0.62
C ASP A 248 8.52 -1.43 -0.21
N TRP A 249 8.49 -0.14 -0.50
CA TRP A 249 7.26 0.64 -0.52
C TRP A 249 6.39 0.19 -1.69
N LEU A 250 5.14 -0.15 -1.43
CA LEU A 250 4.18 -0.43 -2.50
C LEU A 250 3.84 0.86 -3.26
N LEU A 251 3.70 1.98 -2.55
CA LEU A 251 3.61 3.32 -3.10
C LEU A 251 4.88 4.09 -2.74
N LYS A 252 5.75 4.31 -3.73
CA LYS A 252 7.08 4.93 -3.57
C LYS A 252 7.05 6.44 -3.67
N SER A 253 6.15 6.97 -4.51
CA SER A 253 6.09 8.40 -4.82
C SER A 253 6.01 9.32 -3.60
N PRO A 254 5.39 8.96 -2.46
CA PRO A 254 5.41 9.79 -1.26
C PRO A 254 6.81 10.02 -0.68
N TYR A 255 7.75 9.12 -0.93
CA TYR A 255 9.13 9.15 -0.40
C TYR A 255 10.15 9.66 -1.42
N GLN A 256 9.68 10.13 -2.57
CA GLN A 256 10.53 10.64 -3.64
C GLN A 256 10.55 12.16 -3.66
N HIS A 257 11.66 12.67 -4.15
CA HIS A 257 11.92 14.10 -4.17
C HIS A 257 11.41 14.74 -5.48
N PRO A 258 10.50 15.72 -5.43
CA PRO A 258 9.97 16.38 -6.62
C PRO A 258 10.90 17.48 -7.20
N LEU A 259 12.06 17.73 -6.56
CA LEU A 259 12.92 18.84 -6.95
C LEU A 259 13.81 18.49 -8.14
N THR A 260 14.07 19.51 -8.95
CA THR A 260 14.90 19.45 -10.16
C THR A 260 16.33 18.97 -9.87
N SER A 261 16.86 18.15 -10.77
CA SER A 261 18.25 17.68 -10.73
C SER A 261 19.24 18.86 -10.56
N GLY A 262 20.26 18.66 -9.73
CA GLY A 262 21.33 19.63 -9.51
C GLY A 262 21.07 20.64 -8.39
N SER A 263 20.00 20.51 -7.61
CA SER A 263 19.80 21.37 -6.44
C SER A 263 20.75 20.99 -5.29
N GLN A 264 21.14 21.98 -4.45
CA GLN A 264 21.93 21.71 -3.23
C GLN A 264 21.21 20.74 -2.29
N PHE A 265 19.89 20.77 -2.25
CA PHE A 265 19.12 19.82 -1.47
C PHE A 265 19.30 18.38 -1.97
N GLN A 266 19.27 18.15 -3.29
CA GLN A 266 19.52 16.83 -3.87
C GLN A 266 20.92 16.32 -3.54
N THR A 267 21.93 17.20 -3.59
CA THR A 267 23.30 16.84 -3.19
C THR A 267 23.34 16.41 -1.71
N SER A 268 22.71 17.18 -0.82
CA SER A 268 22.62 16.80 0.60
C SER A 268 21.84 15.51 0.84
N MET A 269 20.76 15.28 0.08
CA MET A 269 19.99 14.04 0.16
C MET A 269 20.79 12.81 -0.28
N SER A 270 21.63 12.93 -1.31
CA SER A 270 22.46 11.81 -1.81
C SER A 270 23.56 11.36 -0.81
N GLU A 271 23.89 12.17 0.19
CA GLU A 271 24.80 11.80 1.28
C GLU A 271 24.15 10.97 2.39
N LEU A 272 22.81 10.92 2.40
CA LEU A 272 22.03 10.17 3.39
C LEU A 272 21.81 8.72 2.96
N SER A 273 21.69 7.82 3.95
CA SER A 273 21.20 6.46 3.68
C SER A 273 19.78 6.48 3.11
N GLN A 274 19.39 5.43 2.40
CA GLN A 274 18.05 5.29 1.82
C GLN A 274 16.93 5.51 2.88
N GLN A 275 17.07 4.90 4.05
CA GLN A 275 16.14 5.08 5.17
C GLN A 275 16.04 6.55 5.60
N GLN A 276 17.18 7.23 5.75
CA GLN A 276 17.20 8.65 6.11
C GLN A 276 16.54 9.52 5.04
N GLN A 277 16.72 9.19 3.75
CA GLN A 277 16.06 9.88 2.65
C GLN A 277 14.53 9.74 2.76
N TRP A 278 14.02 8.53 2.97
CA TRP A 278 12.59 8.30 3.18
C TRP A 278 12.06 9.05 4.40
N SER A 279 12.79 9.01 5.53
CA SER A 279 12.42 9.71 6.76
C SER A 279 12.43 11.25 6.60
N VAL A 280 13.31 11.81 5.76
CA VAL A 280 13.25 13.23 5.38
C VAL A 280 12.03 13.52 4.52
N MET A 281 11.79 12.69 3.50
CA MET A 281 10.73 12.91 2.54
C MET A 281 9.33 12.79 3.14
N GLU A 282 9.07 11.88 4.08
CA GLU A 282 7.78 11.78 4.76
C GLU A 282 7.40 13.08 5.51
N ARG A 283 8.42 13.82 6.03
CA ARG A 283 8.23 15.10 6.72
C ARG A 283 8.04 16.27 5.75
N ILE A 284 8.60 16.16 4.55
CA ILE A 284 8.39 17.14 3.48
C ILE A 284 7.02 16.91 2.84
N ASN A 285 6.69 15.66 2.55
CA ASN A 285 5.41 15.27 1.95
C ASN A 285 4.36 14.95 3.02
N ALA A 286 3.99 15.93 3.81
CA ALA A 286 3.04 15.81 4.92
C ALA A 286 1.58 15.51 4.47
N ARG A 287 1.33 15.20 3.19
CA ARG A 287 0.03 14.75 2.68
C ARG A 287 -0.11 13.23 2.67
N ASN A 288 0.99 12.50 2.84
CA ASN A 288 0.95 11.04 2.91
C ASN A 288 0.30 10.59 4.21
N ALA A 289 -0.95 10.15 4.15
CA ALA A 289 -1.73 9.73 5.32
C ALA A 289 -1.53 8.26 5.68
N CYS A 290 -0.99 7.44 4.77
CA CYS A 290 -0.81 6.00 4.95
C CYS A 290 0.52 5.53 4.35
N HIS A 291 1.20 4.66 5.08
CA HIS A 291 2.34 3.89 4.60
C HIS A 291 1.83 2.58 3.99
N PHE A 292 2.11 2.37 2.70
CA PHE A 292 1.85 1.10 2.01
C PHE A 292 3.17 0.43 1.68
N PHE A 293 3.44 -0.73 2.25
CA PHE A 293 4.69 -1.43 2.03
C PHE A 293 4.54 -2.95 2.06
N THR A 294 5.58 -3.63 1.62
CA THR A 294 5.68 -5.08 1.62
C THR A 294 6.87 -5.54 2.46
N THR A 295 6.73 -6.71 3.06
CA THR A 295 7.77 -7.36 3.86
C THR A 295 7.78 -8.86 3.60
N CYS A 296 8.92 -9.51 3.80
CA CYS A 296 9.10 -10.93 3.60
C CYS A 296 10.08 -11.52 4.62
N HIS A 297 10.27 -12.83 4.60
CA HIS A 297 11.25 -13.48 5.47
C HIS A 297 12.70 -13.03 5.16
N GLU A 298 13.54 -12.92 6.18
CA GLU A 298 14.95 -12.57 6.07
C GLU A 298 15.75 -13.56 5.19
N ASN A 299 15.36 -14.82 5.18
CA ASN A 299 16.00 -15.86 4.38
C ASN A 299 15.55 -15.91 2.92
N ARG A 300 14.59 -15.09 2.49
CA ARG A 300 14.22 -14.95 1.08
C ARG A 300 15.38 -14.32 0.31
N PRO A 301 15.86 -14.93 -0.78
CA PRO A 301 17.00 -14.41 -1.52
C PRO A 301 16.74 -13.01 -2.07
N THR A 302 17.59 -12.05 -1.72
CA THR A 302 17.40 -10.62 -2.07
C THR A 302 17.27 -10.39 -3.58
N GLN A 303 17.96 -11.17 -4.40
CA GLN A 303 17.88 -11.10 -5.87
C GLN A 303 16.50 -11.48 -6.43
N THR A 304 15.60 -12.08 -5.64
CA THR A 304 14.24 -12.45 -6.10
C THR A 304 13.23 -11.30 -5.95
N TYR A 305 13.60 -10.23 -5.24
CA TYR A 305 12.66 -9.14 -4.99
C TYR A 305 13.26 -7.73 -5.08
N ARG A 306 14.58 -7.59 -4.96
CA ARG A 306 15.22 -6.27 -4.99
C ARG A 306 15.44 -5.79 -6.42
N ILE A 307 14.84 -4.65 -6.74
CA ILE A 307 15.09 -3.94 -8.00
C ILE A 307 16.35 -3.09 -7.83
N ASP A 308 17.37 -3.35 -8.65
CA ASP A 308 18.68 -2.71 -8.55
C ASP A 308 18.95 -1.83 -9.78
N PHE A 309 18.97 -0.52 -9.56
CA PHE A 309 19.38 0.48 -10.53
C PHE A 309 20.81 1.01 -10.29
N GLU A 310 21.51 0.52 -9.27
CA GLU A 310 22.85 1.01 -8.93
C GLU A 310 23.95 0.30 -9.73
N THR A 311 23.73 -0.95 -10.09
CA THR A 311 24.66 -1.73 -10.91
C THR A 311 24.25 -1.73 -12.39
N ASP A 312 25.13 -2.25 -13.26
CA ASP A 312 24.84 -2.38 -14.69
C ASP A 312 23.79 -3.45 -15.00
N ALA A 313 23.43 -4.28 -14.02
CA ALA A 313 22.34 -5.26 -14.17
C ALA A 313 20.95 -4.61 -14.39
N PHE A 314 20.81 -3.30 -14.20
CA PHE A 314 19.54 -2.61 -14.48
C PHE A 314 19.08 -2.77 -15.93
N ILE A 315 20.00 -3.00 -16.89
CA ILE A 315 19.66 -3.18 -18.31
C ILE A 315 18.85 -4.45 -18.57
N ASP A 316 18.92 -5.44 -17.68
CA ASP A 316 18.20 -6.70 -17.78
C ASP A 316 16.79 -6.62 -17.18
N LEU A 317 16.48 -5.53 -16.46
CA LEU A 317 15.13 -5.30 -15.95
C LEU A 317 14.14 -5.07 -17.11
N ILE A 318 12.93 -5.59 -16.94
CA ILE A 318 11.85 -5.43 -17.89
C ILE A 318 10.79 -4.51 -17.26
N PRO A 319 10.63 -3.27 -17.76
CA PRO A 319 9.62 -2.35 -17.27
C PRO A 319 8.23 -2.71 -17.79
N GLU A 320 7.24 -2.61 -16.92
CA GLU A 320 5.82 -2.75 -17.28
C GLU A 320 5.00 -1.65 -16.60
N PHE A 321 3.96 -1.15 -17.29
CA PHE A 321 3.06 -0.16 -16.70
C PHE A 321 2.34 -0.75 -15.49
N ARG A 322 2.28 0.02 -14.40
CA ARG A 322 1.44 -0.35 -13.27
C ARG A 322 -0.04 -0.22 -13.62
N TYR A 323 -0.88 -0.85 -12.83
CA TYR A 323 -2.33 -0.77 -13.00
C TYR A 323 -2.81 0.68 -13.05
N ARG A 324 -3.62 1.00 -14.06
CA ARG A 324 -4.10 2.36 -14.37
C ARG A 324 -2.99 3.38 -14.67
N CYS A 325 -1.86 2.91 -15.16
CA CYS A 325 -0.84 3.76 -15.76
C CYS A 325 -0.76 3.47 -17.26
N GLU A 326 -0.67 4.50 -18.09
CA GLU A 326 -0.57 4.38 -19.53
C GLU A 326 0.11 5.60 -20.15
N LEU A 327 0.67 5.44 -21.34
CA LEU A 327 1.16 6.53 -22.17
C LEU A 327 0.09 6.89 -23.20
N VAL A 328 -0.36 8.15 -23.20
CA VAL A 328 -1.27 8.70 -24.21
C VAL A 328 -0.61 9.91 -24.85
N ASP A 329 -0.30 9.82 -26.14
CA ASP A 329 0.50 10.81 -26.88
C ASP A 329 1.86 11.06 -26.16
N THR A 330 2.04 12.24 -25.59
CA THR A 330 3.25 12.63 -24.83
C THR A 330 3.00 12.69 -23.32
N GLN A 331 1.87 12.19 -22.85
CA GLN A 331 1.46 12.26 -21.46
C GLN A 331 1.49 10.87 -20.83
N LEU A 332 2.28 10.69 -19.78
CA LEU A 332 2.24 9.51 -18.95
C LEU A 332 1.19 9.72 -17.85
N LEU A 333 0.13 8.92 -17.91
CA LEU A 333 -1.03 9.02 -17.03
C LEU A 333 -0.92 8.05 -15.86
N ARG A 334 -1.34 8.47 -14.70
CA ARG A 334 -1.64 7.68 -13.51
C ARG A 334 -3.01 8.15 -12.98
N HIS A 335 -3.72 7.33 -12.22
CA HIS A 335 -5.08 7.64 -11.74
C HIS A 335 -5.23 9.01 -11.05
N ASP A 336 -4.17 9.56 -10.48
CA ASP A 336 -4.15 10.81 -9.69
C ASP A 336 -3.17 11.86 -10.24
N TRP A 337 -2.41 11.52 -11.29
CA TRP A 337 -1.35 12.41 -11.78
C TRP A 337 -1.06 12.20 -13.26
N THR A 338 -0.65 13.29 -13.91
CA THR A 338 -0.22 13.31 -15.33
C THR A 338 1.18 13.91 -15.41
N LEU A 339 2.11 13.22 -16.09
CA LEU A 339 3.49 13.63 -16.30
C LEU A 339 3.76 13.80 -17.80
N PRO A 340 4.05 15.03 -18.28
CA PRO A 340 4.46 15.21 -19.67
C PRO A 340 5.86 14.65 -19.90
N LEU A 341 6.03 13.92 -20.99
CA LEU A 341 7.31 13.38 -21.45
C LEU A 341 7.73 14.04 -22.77
N GLY A 342 9.04 14.04 -23.03
CA GLY A 342 9.60 14.52 -24.30
C GLY A 342 11.02 13.99 -24.53
N GLY A 343 11.53 14.19 -25.75
CA GLY A 343 12.87 13.77 -26.13
C GLY A 343 13.13 12.28 -25.87
N VAL A 344 14.29 11.99 -25.35
CA VAL A 344 14.74 10.61 -25.07
C VAL A 344 13.81 9.87 -24.10
N ALA A 345 13.26 10.56 -23.09
CA ALA A 345 12.36 9.92 -22.12
C ALA A 345 11.07 9.40 -22.79
N LEU A 346 10.48 10.17 -23.69
CA LEU A 346 9.31 9.74 -24.47
C LEU A 346 9.67 8.54 -25.35
N ALA A 347 10.75 8.64 -26.13
CA ALA A 347 11.18 7.55 -27.01
C ALA A 347 11.45 6.23 -26.26
N LEU A 348 12.01 6.28 -25.06
CA LEU A 348 12.20 5.10 -24.20
C LEU A 348 10.88 4.52 -23.74
N VAL A 349 9.95 5.36 -23.26
CA VAL A 349 8.67 4.91 -22.69
C VAL A 349 7.74 4.35 -23.78
N GLU A 350 7.77 4.86 -25.01
CA GLU A 350 7.05 4.33 -26.17
C GLU A 350 7.44 2.87 -26.51
N GLN A 351 8.63 2.42 -26.10
CA GLN A 351 9.10 1.05 -26.35
C GLN A 351 8.70 0.06 -25.24
N VAL A 352 8.10 0.53 -24.14
CA VAL A 352 7.69 -0.31 -23.00
C VAL A 352 6.46 -1.13 -23.38
N ASP A 353 6.59 -2.45 -23.35
CA ASP A 353 5.50 -3.41 -23.65
C ASP A 353 5.36 -4.50 -22.57
N GLY A 354 6.17 -4.46 -21.49
CA GLY A 354 6.20 -5.49 -20.45
C GLY A 354 6.98 -6.75 -20.82
N GLU A 355 7.60 -6.78 -22.00
CA GLU A 355 8.34 -7.94 -22.54
C GLU A 355 9.81 -7.61 -22.77
N ARG A 356 10.10 -6.41 -23.24
CA ARG A 356 11.44 -5.95 -23.58
C ARG A 356 12.23 -5.56 -22.34
N SER A 357 13.48 -6.01 -22.30
CA SER A 357 14.45 -5.51 -21.33
C SER A 357 14.81 -4.03 -21.61
N ILE A 358 15.33 -3.33 -20.61
CA ILE A 358 15.85 -1.97 -20.80
C ILE A 358 16.96 -1.97 -21.86
N SER A 359 17.77 -3.04 -21.95
CA SER A 359 18.78 -3.21 -23.01
C SER A 359 18.19 -3.23 -24.41
N ASP A 360 17.08 -3.99 -24.61
CA ASP A 360 16.38 -4.05 -25.91
C ASP A 360 15.77 -2.69 -26.25
N ILE A 361 15.21 -1.99 -25.25
CA ILE A 361 14.65 -0.65 -25.44
C ILE A 361 15.72 0.34 -25.85
N ILE A 362 16.87 0.36 -25.16
CA ILE A 362 18.02 1.22 -25.49
C ILE A 362 18.48 0.96 -26.95
N SER A 363 18.61 -0.31 -27.35
CA SER A 363 19.04 -0.67 -28.68
C SER A 363 18.09 -0.11 -29.76
N ARG A 364 16.78 -0.20 -29.55
CA ARG A 364 15.77 0.32 -30.48
C ARG A 364 15.80 1.85 -30.58
N VAL A 365 15.96 2.53 -29.43
CA VAL A 365 16.01 3.99 -29.38
C VAL A 365 17.29 4.53 -30.01
N SER A 366 18.44 3.80 -29.88
CA SER A 366 19.69 4.19 -30.52
C SER A 366 19.64 4.10 -32.05
N ASP A 367 18.76 3.28 -32.61
CA ASP A 367 18.55 3.17 -34.07
C ASP A 367 17.64 4.28 -34.62
N ASP A 368 17.03 5.14 -33.77
CA ASP A 368 16.16 6.23 -34.20
C ASP A 368 16.97 7.40 -34.79
N PRO A 369 16.80 7.73 -36.09
CA PRO A 369 17.53 8.83 -36.70
C PRO A 369 17.28 10.22 -36.06
N SER A 370 16.16 10.41 -35.38
CA SER A 370 15.81 11.67 -34.70
C SER A 370 16.66 11.91 -33.45
N LEU A 371 17.28 10.84 -32.91
CA LEU A 371 18.15 10.85 -31.73
C LEU A 371 19.64 10.58 -32.07
N ALA A 372 20.02 10.64 -33.34
CA ALA A 372 21.33 10.29 -33.91
C ALA A 372 22.53 11.14 -33.42
N GLY A 373 22.39 11.95 -32.38
CA GLY A 373 23.48 12.72 -31.75
C GLY A 373 23.86 12.26 -30.35
N GLU A 374 23.13 11.31 -29.78
CA GLU A 374 23.37 10.80 -28.43
C GLU A 374 24.44 9.70 -28.46
N ASN A 375 25.47 9.82 -27.61
CA ASN A 375 26.44 8.76 -27.42
C ASN A 375 25.79 7.61 -26.67
N GLN A 376 26.08 6.36 -27.02
CA GLN A 376 25.51 5.14 -26.40
C GLN A 376 25.69 5.11 -24.88
N SER A 377 26.83 5.58 -24.35
CA SER A 377 27.05 5.69 -22.89
C SER A 377 26.08 6.69 -22.26
N THR A 378 25.89 7.85 -22.89
CA THR A 378 24.94 8.88 -22.43
C THR A 378 23.49 8.37 -22.47
N LEU A 379 23.12 7.59 -23.49
CA LEU A 379 21.80 7.00 -23.60
C LEU A 379 21.54 5.95 -22.49
N SER A 380 22.55 5.14 -22.15
CA SER A 380 22.45 4.17 -21.04
C SER A 380 22.21 4.87 -19.70
N ASP A 381 23.00 5.91 -19.38
CA ASP A 381 22.83 6.67 -18.14
C ASP A 381 21.49 7.41 -18.09
N THR A 382 21.06 7.98 -19.21
CA THR A 382 19.75 8.62 -19.34
C THR A 382 18.65 7.60 -19.11
N SER A 383 18.74 6.40 -19.70
CA SER A 383 17.76 5.32 -19.55
C SER A 383 17.67 4.87 -18.10
N ARG A 384 18.81 4.67 -17.42
CA ARG A 384 18.87 4.35 -15.98
C ARG A 384 18.06 5.38 -15.17
N ASN A 385 18.30 6.65 -15.41
CA ASN A 385 17.66 7.74 -14.67
C ASN A 385 16.14 7.82 -14.98
N VAL A 386 15.76 7.66 -16.23
CA VAL A 386 14.35 7.67 -16.65
C VAL A 386 13.58 6.52 -16.00
N PHE A 387 14.03 5.27 -16.19
CA PHE A 387 13.33 4.12 -15.65
C PHE A 387 13.33 4.08 -14.12
N ARG A 388 14.43 4.44 -13.46
CA ARG A 388 14.48 4.59 -12.00
C ARG A 388 13.49 5.64 -11.51
N SER A 389 13.43 6.80 -12.16
CA SER A 389 12.51 7.88 -11.78
C SER A 389 11.06 7.47 -11.95
N LEU A 390 10.70 6.84 -13.06
CA LEU A 390 9.33 6.40 -13.32
C LEU A 390 8.90 5.24 -12.44
N TRP A 391 9.80 4.33 -12.08
CA TRP A 391 9.59 3.30 -11.07
C TRP A 391 9.37 3.91 -9.68
N ASN A 392 10.19 4.87 -9.29
CA ASN A 392 10.05 5.61 -8.02
C ASN A 392 8.78 6.47 -7.94
N LEU A 393 8.25 6.90 -9.09
CA LEU A 393 7.01 7.69 -9.18
C LEU A 393 5.76 6.82 -9.39
N ASP A 394 5.90 5.50 -9.24
CA ASP A 394 4.80 4.53 -9.32
C ASP A 394 4.13 4.40 -10.69
N PHE A 395 4.80 4.79 -11.78
CA PHE A 395 4.31 4.55 -13.13
C PHE A 395 4.64 3.13 -13.62
N PHE A 396 5.80 2.60 -13.20
CA PHE A 396 6.27 1.28 -13.62
C PHE A 396 6.43 0.33 -12.44
N ALA A 397 6.19 -0.94 -12.72
CA ALA A 397 6.77 -2.07 -12.03
C ALA A 397 7.94 -2.64 -12.86
N MET A 398 8.84 -3.38 -12.21
CA MET A 398 9.99 -3.99 -12.87
C MET A 398 9.93 -5.50 -12.71
N ARG A 399 10.11 -6.24 -13.81
CA ARG A 399 10.35 -7.68 -13.79
C ARG A 399 11.85 -7.95 -13.80
N ILE A 400 12.29 -8.85 -12.94
CA ILE A 400 13.66 -9.38 -12.94
C ILE A 400 13.70 -10.49 -13.99
N SER A 401 14.58 -10.36 -14.98
CA SER A 401 14.77 -11.41 -15.98
C SER A 401 15.41 -12.64 -15.31
N ASN A 402 14.76 -13.79 -15.41
CA ASN A 402 15.39 -15.07 -15.08
C ASN A 402 16.32 -15.43 -16.26
N SER A 403 17.61 -15.08 -16.14
CA SER A 403 18.65 -15.50 -17.09
C SER A 403 18.94 -17.00 -16.99
#